data_0d7f8dbede836b3d36a6193ef1088a2c
#
_entry.id   0d7f8dbede836b3d36a6193ef1088a2c
#
_cell.length_a   1.000
_cell.length_b   1.000
_cell.length_c   1.000
_cell.angle_alpha   90.00
_cell.angle_beta   90.00
_cell.angle_gamma   90.00
#
_symmetry.space_group_name_H-M   'P 1'
#
loop_
_entity.id
_entity.type
_entity.pdbx_description
1 polymer ?
#
loop_
_entity_poly.entity_id
_entity_poly.type
_entity_poly.pdbx_seq_one_letter_code
_entity_poly.pdbx_strand_id
1 'polypeptide(L)'
;LALAEAGADYVQLDEPALPHPPLGYTHAEAADLVNRVAAGFDGKYAVHVCFGNNAGRPFADRGFGRLMDAMTSLECDQLVLEFANRQMADVELLGPLSKKFEIAAGVIDVKNFYLESAEEVATRIRRCLEFVPAEKLAVTGDCGFSALPRYLARQKMLALVAGAKAVRLSL
;
A
#
# COMPACT_ATOMS: atom_id res chain seq x y z
N LEU A 1 -2.80 1.17 -22.04
CA LEU A 1 -2.26 1.79 -23.27
C LEU A 1 -2.67 3.26 -23.38
N ALA A 2 -3.96 3.62 -23.29
CA ALA A 2 -4.40 5.01 -23.39
C ALA A 2 -3.76 5.96 -22.35
N LEU A 3 -3.47 5.47 -21.14
CA LEU A 3 -2.76 6.26 -20.12
C LEU A 3 -1.30 6.52 -20.52
N ALA A 4 -0.62 5.52 -21.07
CA ALA A 4 0.75 5.68 -21.59
C ALA A 4 0.79 6.67 -22.75
N GLU A 5 -0.15 6.58 -23.69
CA GLU A 5 -0.31 7.53 -24.81
C GLU A 5 -0.56 8.96 -24.31
N ALA A 6 -1.23 9.11 -23.17
CA ALA A 6 -1.44 10.41 -22.51
C ALA A 6 -0.22 10.89 -21.68
N GLY A 7 0.88 10.13 -21.66
CA GLY A 7 2.13 10.47 -20.98
C GLY A 7 2.23 10.02 -19.52
N ALA A 8 1.41 9.05 -19.10
CA ALA A 8 1.57 8.45 -17.78
C ALA A 8 2.78 7.49 -17.77
N ASP A 9 3.73 7.75 -16.88
CA ASP A 9 4.93 6.94 -16.64
C ASP A 9 4.84 6.09 -15.37
N TYR A 10 3.83 6.34 -14.54
CA TYR A 10 3.50 5.57 -13.34
C TYR A 10 1.98 5.35 -13.27
N VAL A 11 1.58 4.09 -13.14
CA VAL A 11 0.17 3.70 -12.99
C VAL A 11 0.02 2.80 -11.76
N GLN A 12 -1.01 3.04 -10.96
CA GLN A 12 -1.40 2.18 -9.85
C GLN A 12 -2.75 1.55 -10.13
N LEU A 13 -2.85 0.24 -9.92
CA LEU A 13 -4.11 -0.48 -9.85
C LEU A 13 -4.48 -0.68 -8.39
N ASP A 14 -5.67 -0.24 -7.99
CA ASP A 14 -6.23 -0.52 -6.68
C ASP A 14 -7.00 -1.85 -6.76
N GLU A 15 -6.49 -2.88 -6.05
CA GLU A 15 -7.01 -4.24 -6.13
C GLU A 15 -7.49 -4.76 -4.76
N PRO A 16 -8.65 -4.28 -4.30
CA PRO A 16 -9.24 -4.74 -3.05
C PRO A 16 -9.86 -6.15 -3.15
N ALA A 17 -10.04 -6.69 -4.35
CA ALA A 17 -10.58 -8.03 -4.55
C ALA A 17 -9.51 -9.12 -4.37
N LEU A 18 -8.21 -8.81 -4.46
CA LEU A 18 -7.17 -9.81 -4.23
C LEU A 18 -7.27 -10.48 -2.85
N PRO A 19 -7.51 -9.76 -1.74
CA PRO A 19 -7.73 -10.39 -0.42
C PRO A 19 -9.07 -11.12 -0.29
N HIS A 20 -10.04 -10.81 -1.13
CA HIS A 20 -11.36 -11.43 -1.12
C HIS A 20 -11.85 -11.66 -2.56
N PRO A 21 -11.27 -12.66 -3.24
CA PRO A 21 -11.62 -12.95 -4.63
C PRO A 21 -13.13 -13.18 -4.81
N PRO A 22 -13.70 -12.81 -5.96
CA PRO A 22 -15.08 -13.13 -6.29
C PRO A 22 -15.35 -14.65 -6.18
N LEU A 23 -16.60 -15.00 -5.94
CA LEU A 23 -17.01 -16.40 -5.78
C LEU A 23 -16.51 -17.26 -6.95
N GLY A 24 -15.81 -18.33 -6.61
CA GLY A 24 -15.25 -19.28 -7.58
C GLY A 24 -13.80 -18.98 -8.02
N TYR A 25 -13.22 -17.86 -7.57
CA TYR A 25 -11.82 -17.55 -7.84
C TYR A 25 -10.94 -17.81 -6.62
N THR A 26 -9.74 -18.30 -6.88
CA THR A 26 -8.65 -18.38 -5.89
C THR A 26 -7.84 -17.05 -5.87
N HIS A 27 -7.04 -16.84 -4.82
CA HIS A 27 -6.12 -15.69 -4.78
C HIS A 27 -5.09 -15.72 -5.94
N ALA A 28 -4.67 -16.91 -6.37
CA ALA A 28 -3.74 -17.05 -7.49
C ALA A 28 -4.37 -16.63 -8.82
N GLU A 29 -5.61 -17.04 -9.08
CA GLU A 29 -6.35 -16.63 -10.28
C GLU A 29 -6.63 -15.13 -10.28
N ALA A 30 -6.93 -14.54 -9.12
CA ALA A 30 -7.09 -13.09 -8.98
C ALA A 30 -5.77 -12.35 -9.30
N ALA A 31 -4.63 -12.85 -8.83
CA ALA A 31 -3.32 -12.28 -9.16
C ALA A 31 -2.99 -12.39 -10.66
N ASP A 32 -3.33 -13.52 -11.31
CA ASP A 32 -3.17 -13.67 -12.77
C ASP A 32 -4.00 -12.63 -13.55
N LEU A 33 -5.23 -12.38 -13.13
CA LEU A 33 -6.06 -11.33 -13.74
C LEU A 33 -5.43 -9.94 -13.60
N VAL A 34 -4.85 -9.62 -12.43
CA VAL A 34 -4.13 -8.37 -12.20
C VAL A 34 -2.94 -8.24 -13.15
N ASN A 35 -2.13 -9.30 -13.28
CA ASN A 35 -0.98 -9.31 -14.19
C ASN A 35 -1.39 -9.07 -15.64
N ARG A 36 -2.51 -9.65 -16.07
CA ARG A 36 -3.04 -9.44 -17.43
C ARG A 36 -3.51 -8.02 -17.71
N VAL A 37 -3.99 -7.30 -16.69
CA VAL A 37 -4.39 -5.88 -16.82
C VAL A 37 -3.17 -4.99 -17.09
N ALA A 38 -2.03 -5.29 -16.48
CA ALA A 38 -0.78 -4.53 -16.64
C ALA A 38 -0.04 -4.85 -17.93
N ALA A 39 -0.35 -5.96 -18.58
CA ALA A 39 0.37 -6.44 -19.75
C ALA A 39 0.46 -5.38 -20.86
N GLY A 40 1.69 -5.06 -21.28
CA GLY A 40 1.97 -4.07 -22.34
C GLY A 40 2.04 -2.61 -21.87
N PHE A 41 2.02 -2.34 -20.57
CA PHE A 41 2.37 -1.01 -20.04
C PHE A 41 3.90 -0.95 -19.84
N ASP A 42 4.54 0.05 -20.46
CA ASP A 42 6.01 0.25 -20.43
C ASP A 42 6.39 1.38 -19.46
N GLY A 43 5.73 1.45 -18.32
CA GLY A 43 6.01 2.41 -17.25
C GLY A 43 6.08 1.69 -15.91
N LYS A 44 6.31 2.43 -14.84
CA LYS A 44 6.27 1.89 -13.49
C LYS A 44 4.85 1.50 -13.11
N TYR A 45 4.66 0.24 -12.73
CA TYR A 45 3.36 -0.29 -12.36
C TYR A 45 3.31 -0.68 -10.89
N ALA A 46 2.31 -0.16 -10.19
CA ALA A 46 2.06 -0.46 -8.79
C ALA A 46 0.72 -1.18 -8.60
N VAL A 47 0.68 -2.07 -7.62
CA VAL A 47 -0.56 -2.72 -7.18
C VAL A 47 -0.82 -2.37 -5.72
N HIS A 48 -1.96 -1.74 -5.45
CA HIS A 48 -2.43 -1.49 -4.09
C HIS A 48 -3.30 -2.66 -3.62
N VAL A 49 -2.84 -3.33 -2.57
CA VAL A 49 -3.55 -4.44 -1.91
C VAL A 49 -3.98 -3.97 -0.53
N CYS A 50 -5.29 -3.83 -0.32
CA CYS A 50 -5.87 -3.50 0.98
C CYS A 50 -7.08 -4.38 1.27
N PHE A 51 -7.53 -4.34 2.52
CA PHE A 51 -8.67 -5.16 2.97
C PHE A 51 -10.02 -4.43 2.82
N GLY A 52 -10.05 -3.39 2.00
CA GLY A 52 -11.21 -2.55 1.72
C GLY A 52 -11.32 -1.33 2.63
N ASN A 53 -12.03 -0.32 2.13
CA ASN A 53 -12.30 0.94 2.83
C ASN A 53 -13.76 1.39 2.61
N ASN A 54 -14.72 0.55 2.98
CA ASN A 54 -16.13 0.91 2.94
C ASN A 54 -16.50 1.75 4.17
N ALA A 55 -16.39 3.07 4.05
CA ALA A 55 -16.58 4.02 5.15
C ALA A 55 -15.74 3.65 6.40
N GLY A 56 -14.46 3.33 6.21
CA GLY A 56 -13.55 2.94 7.27
C GLY A 56 -13.62 1.46 7.67
N ARG A 57 -14.45 0.66 7.03
CA ARG A 57 -14.62 -0.77 7.35
C ARG A 57 -13.95 -1.66 6.32
N PRO A 58 -13.18 -2.68 6.75
CA PRO A 58 -12.72 -3.72 5.84
C PRO A 58 -13.89 -4.60 5.40
N PHE A 59 -13.79 -5.20 4.21
CA PHE A 59 -14.71 -6.22 3.73
C PHE A 59 -14.05 -7.59 3.55
N ALA A 60 -12.75 -7.68 3.82
CA ALA A 60 -11.99 -8.94 3.80
C ALA A 60 -11.33 -9.19 5.17
N ASP A 61 -11.09 -10.45 5.47
CA ASP A 61 -10.26 -10.84 6.61
C ASP A 61 -8.86 -10.25 6.48
N ARG A 62 -8.42 -9.57 7.54
CA ARG A 62 -7.16 -8.85 7.54
C ARG A 62 -5.98 -9.76 7.92
N GLY A 63 -5.03 -9.89 7.01
CA GLY A 63 -3.81 -10.67 7.20
C GLY A 63 -3.10 -10.90 5.88
N PHE A 64 -1.89 -10.37 5.73
CA PHE A 64 -1.11 -10.55 4.51
C PHE A 64 -0.52 -11.95 4.39
N GLY A 65 -0.31 -12.66 5.51
CA GLY A 65 0.31 -13.99 5.50
C GLY A 65 -0.34 -14.98 4.53
N ARG A 66 -1.68 -15.01 4.47
CA ARG A 66 -2.44 -15.88 3.55
C ARG A 66 -2.37 -15.45 2.07
N LEU A 67 -1.90 -14.23 1.82
CA LEU A 67 -1.83 -13.64 0.49
C LEU A 67 -0.41 -13.68 -0.09
N MET A 68 0.58 -14.14 0.66
CA MET A 68 2.00 -14.07 0.28
C MET A 68 2.28 -14.69 -1.08
N ASP A 69 1.73 -15.87 -1.36
CA ASP A 69 1.95 -16.56 -2.64
C ASP A 69 1.35 -15.75 -3.80
N ALA A 70 0.12 -15.25 -3.64
CA ALA A 70 -0.55 -14.43 -4.63
C ALA A 70 0.18 -13.08 -4.83
N MET A 71 0.56 -12.39 -3.76
CA MET A 71 1.32 -11.14 -3.86
C MET A 71 2.68 -11.36 -4.53
N THR A 72 3.37 -12.46 -4.20
CA THR A 72 4.67 -12.78 -4.79
C THR A 72 4.56 -13.13 -6.28
N SER A 73 3.42 -13.63 -6.75
CA SER A 73 3.16 -13.90 -8.17
C SER A 73 2.80 -12.67 -9.01
N LEU A 74 2.52 -11.51 -8.37
CA LEU A 74 2.24 -10.27 -9.10
C LEU A 74 3.45 -9.82 -9.93
N GLU A 75 3.17 -9.33 -11.14
CA GLU A 75 4.15 -8.77 -12.08
C GLU A 75 4.05 -7.24 -12.07
N CYS A 76 4.52 -6.64 -10.98
CA CYS A 76 4.53 -5.19 -10.78
C CYS A 76 5.88 -4.74 -10.20
N ASP A 77 6.15 -3.44 -10.26
CA ASP A 77 7.37 -2.85 -9.70
C ASP A 77 7.22 -2.53 -8.22
N GLN A 78 6.02 -2.15 -7.81
CA GLN A 78 5.76 -1.69 -6.44
C GLN A 78 4.48 -2.29 -5.86
N LEU A 79 4.55 -2.71 -4.58
CA LEU A 79 3.38 -3.06 -3.78
C LEU A 79 3.04 -1.91 -2.82
N VAL A 80 1.77 -1.53 -2.82
CA VAL A 80 1.21 -0.52 -1.92
C VAL A 80 0.31 -1.21 -0.90
N LEU A 81 0.71 -1.21 0.38
CA LEU A 81 0.14 -2.08 1.41
C LEU A 81 -0.30 -1.29 2.66
N GLU A 82 -1.44 -1.65 3.26
CA GLU A 82 -1.95 -1.01 4.48
C GLU A 82 -1.38 -1.61 5.77
N PHE A 83 -0.89 -0.76 6.68
CA PHE A 83 -0.35 -1.19 7.98
C PHE A 83 -0.84 -0.36 9.16
N ALA A 84 -1.02 0.96 9.00
CA ALA A 84 -1.34 1.85 10.11
C ALA A 84 -2.66 1.49 10.79
N ASN A 85 -3.70 1.19 10.04
CA ASN A 85 -5.00 0.73 10.54
C ASN A 85 -4.93 -0.58 11.35
N ARG A 86 -3.85 -1.34 11.17
CA ARG A 86 -3.61 -2.64 11.80
C ARG A 86 -2.51 -2.59 12.84
N GLN A 87 -2.14 -1.40 13.32
CA GLN A 87 -1.05 -1.21 14.29
C GLN A 87 0.27 -1.88 13.85
N MET A 88 0.57 -1.80 12.56
CA MET A 88 1.75 -2.38 11.92
C MET A 88 1.81 -3.92 11.97
N ALA A 89 0.68 -4.61 12.14
CA ALA A 89 0.63 -6.07 12.06
C ALA A 89 1.12 -6.57 10.70
N ASP A 90 1.83 -7.69 10.66
CA ASP A 90 2.44 -8.32 9.49
C ASP A 90 3.56 -7.49 8.82
N VAL A 91 4.06 -6.43 9.45
CA VAL A 91 5.09 -5.57 8.87
C VAL A 91 6.39 -6.32 8.54
N GLU A 92 6.69 -7.41 9.25
CA GLU A 92 7.83 -8.28 9.00
C GLU A 92 7.77 -8.98 7.63
N LEU A 93 6.57 -9.14 7.05
CA LEU A 93 6.38 -9.70 5.71
C LEU A 93 6.90 -8.78 4.61
N LEU A 94 7.17 -7.52 4.93
CA LEU A 94 7.84 -6.60 4.00
C LEU A 94 9.26 -7.08 3.64
N GLY A 95 9.95 -7.77 4.54
CA GLY A 95 11.30 -8.29 4.28
C GLY A 95 11.36 -9.22 3.05
N PRO A 96 10.61 -10.32 3.00
CA PRO A 96 10.56 -11.16 1.81
C PRO A 96 9.99 -10.44 0.57
N LEU A 97 8.99 -9.57 0.70
CA LEU A 97 8.39 -8.83 -0.43
C LEU A 97 9.36 -7.81 -1.04
N SER A 98 10.17 -7.13 -0.23
CA SER A 98 11.14 -6.12 -0.70
C SER A 98 12.30 -6.72 -1.53
N LYS A 99 12.47 -8.05 -1.53
CA LYS A 99 13.42 -8.73 -2.42
C LYS A 99 13.02 -8.61 -3.88
N LYS A 100 11.71 -8.61 -4.16
CA LYS A 100 11.15 -8.54 -5.50
C LYS A 100 10.63 -7.14 -5.85
N PHE A 101 10.00 -6.44 -4.91
CA PHE A 101 9.26 -5.22 -5.14
C PHE A 101 9.88 -4.01 -4.44
N GLU A 102 9.62 -2.83 -4.95
CA GLU A 102 9.56 -1.63 -4.12
C GLU A 102 8.32 -1.69 -3.23
N ILE A 103 8.38 -1.09 -2.06
CA ILE A 103 7.28 -1.09 -1.09
C ILE A 103 6.79 0.34 -0.86
N ALA A 104 5.49 0.57 -1.01
CA ALA A 104 4.83 1.76 -0.50
C ALA A 104 3.99 1.36 0.73
N ALA A 105 4.53 1.65 1.92
CA ALA A 105 3.89 1.26 3.18
C ALA A 105 2.88 2.32 3.64
N GLY A 106 1.65 1.89 3.93
CA GLY A 106 0.62 2.69 4.57
C GLY A 106 0.98 2.94 6.04
N VAL A 107 1.35 4.16 6.36
CA VAL A 107 1.75 4.58 7.72
C VAL A 107 0.79 5.64 8.31
N ILE A 108 -0.25 6.01 7.56
CA ILE A 108 -1.37 6.85 7.98
C ILE A 108 -2.65 6.03 7.91
N ASP A 109 -3.37 5.95 9.02
CA ASP A 109 -4.69 5.31 9.06
C ASP A 109 -5.76 6.24 8.48
N VAL A 110 -6.29 5.89 7.32
CA VAL A 110 -7.34 6.66 6.62
C VAL A 110 -8.76 6.19 6.98
N LYS A 111 -8.87 5.20 7.88
CA LYS A 111 -10.14 4.55 8.23
C LYS A 111 -10.73 5.08 9.56
N ASN A 112 -10.10 6.08 10.17
CA ASN A 112 -10.60 6.76 11.37
C ASN A 112 -10.27 8.25 11.35
N PHE A 113 -10.86 9.00 12.33
CA PHE A 113 -10.69 10.45 12.47
C PHE A 113 -9.52 10.86 13.35
N TYR A 114 -8.80 9.92 13.96
CA TYR A 114 -7.60 10.22 14.73
C TYR A 114 -6.54 10.87 13.84
N LEU A 115 -5.97 11.98 14.33
CA LEU A 115 -4.89 12.67 13.63
C LEU A 115 -3.55 12.25 14.23
N GLU A 116 -2.79 11.51 13.46
CA GLU A 116 -1.45 11.08 13.85
C GLU A 116 -0.50 12.28 13.98
N SER A 117 0.37 12.23 14.97
CA SER A 117 1.52 13.14 15.07
C SER A 117 2.63 12.75 14.09
N ALA A 118 3.51 13.69 13.78
CA ALA A 118 4.70 13.40 12.96
C ALA A 118 5.60 12.32 13.59
N GLU A 119 5.67 12.25 14.92
CA GLU A 119 6.51 11.25 15.62
C GLU A 119 5.89 9.86 15.56
N GLU A 120 4.56 9.72 15.65
CA GLU A 120 3.89 8.43 15.45
C GLU A 120 4.13 7.91 14.02
N VAL A 121 4.03 8.79 13.03
CA VAL A 121 4.34 8.45 11.64
C VAL A 121 5.80 8.05 11.49
N ALA A 122 6.74 8.83 12.05
CA ALA A 122 8.17 8.52 12.02
C ALA A 122 8.48 7.17 12.66
N THR A 123 7.83 6.85 13.77
CA THR A 123 7.96 5.54 14.46
C THR A 123 7.52 4.39 13.55
N ARG A 124 6.37 4.53 12.87
CA ARG A 124 5.90 3.52 11.91
C ARG A 124 6.84 3.37 10.71
N ILE A 125 7.40 4.47 10.21
CA ILE A 125 8.39 4.43 9.12
C ILE A 125 9.65 3.70 9.56
N ARG A 126 10.20 4.00 10.74
CA ARG A 126 11.37 3.29 11.30
C ARG A 126 11.09 1.79 11.44
N ARG A 127 9.87 1.43 11.84
CA ARG A 127 9.47 0.02 11.90
C ARG A 127 9.48 -0.66 10.52
N CYS A 128 9.08 0.02 9.46
CA CYS A 128 9.19 -0.51 8.09
C CYS A 128 10.67 -0.67 7.68
N LEU A 129 11.53 0.28 8.04
CA LEU A 129 12.96 0.27 7.72
C LEU A 129 13.74 -0.88 8.37
N GLU A 130 13.20 -1.54 9.38
CA GLU A 130 13.78 -2.78 9.94
C GLU A 130 13.74 -3.93 8.92
N PHE A 131 12.86 -3.87 7.93
CA PHE A 131 12.60 -4.95 6.96
C PHE A 131 12.84 -4.55 5.50
N VAL A 132 12.82 -3.25 5.19
CA VAL A 132 12.92 -2.73 3.83
C VAL A 132 14.08 -1.73 3.75
N PRO A 133 15.01 -1.89 2.79
CA PRO A 133 16.03 -0.89 2.52
C PRO A 133 15.39 0.47 2.18
N ALA A 134 16.01 1.56 2.64
CA ALA A 134 15.44 2.91 2.52
C ALA A 134 15.17 3.32 1.05
N GLU A 135 16.04 2.90 0.14
CA GLU A 135 15.93 3.16 -1.30
C GLU A 135 14.77 2.42 -1.98
N LYS A 136 14.21 1.39 -1.31
CA LYS A 136 13.05 0.62 -1.78
C LYS A 136 11.76 0.99 -1.03
N LEU A 137 11.82 1.90 -0.05
CA LEU A 137 10.67 2.26 0.78
C LEU A 137 10.08 3.60 0.37
N ALA A 138 8.86 3.59 -0.09
CA ALA A 138 7.96 4.74 -0.12
C ALA A 138 6.94 4.66 1.03
N VAL A 139 6.33 5.77 1.41
CA VAL A 139 5.31 5.83 2.47
C VAL A 139 4.06 6.54 1.98
N THR A 140 2.90 6.05 2.42
CA THR A 140 1.59 6.52 1.96
C THR A 140 0.53 6.39 3.06
N GLY A 141 -0.71 6.74 2.76
CA GLY A 141 -1.88 6.34 3.54
C GLY A 141 -2.24 4.88 3.29
N ASP A 142 -2.94 4.26 4.23
CA ASP A 142 -3.38 2.85 4.10
C ASP A 142 -4.28 2.60 2.88
N CYS A 143 -4.99 3.63 2.45
CA CYS A 143 -5.90 3.59 1.31
C CYS A 143 -6.24 5.03 0.86
N GLY A 144 -7.21 5.19 -0.05
CA GLY A 144 -7.75 6.49 -0.43
C GLY A 144 -8.45 7.22 0.72
N PHE A 145 -8.39 8.54 0.71
CA PHE A 145 -8.96 9.42 1.75
C PHE A 145 -10.45 9.72 1.57
N SER A 146 -11.15 9.02 0.69
CA SER A 146 -12.53 9.34 0.26
C SER A 146 -13.55 9.41 1.40
N ALA A 147 -13.34 8.64 2.48
CA ALA A 147 -14.24 8.62 3.64
C ALA A 147 -13.96 9.71 4.67
N LEU A 148 -12.90 10.50 4.49
CA LEU A 148 -12.49 11.54 5.44
C LEU A 148 -12.88 12.94 4.95
N PRO A 149 -13.26 13.85 5.85
CA PRO A 149 -13.39 15.26 5.51
C PRO A 149 -12.08 15.82 4.96
N ARG A 150 -12.16 16.68 3.95
CA ARG A 150 -10.99 17.25 3.25
C ARG A 150 -9.96 17.88 4.19
N TYR A 151 -10.41 18.59 5.22
CA TYR A 151 -9.52 19.24 6.19
C TYR A 151 -8.69 18.21 6.95
N LEU A 152 -9.31 17.09 7.36
CA LEU A 152 -8.64 16.01 8.10
C LEU A 152 -7.67 15.24 7.19
N ALA A 153 -8.08 14.93 5.96
CA ALA A 153 -7.21 14.32 4.97
C ALA A 153 -5.94 15.17 4.75
N ARG A 154 -6.11 16.51 4.63
CA ARG A 154 -4.98 17.43 4.52
C ARG A 154 -4.06 17.39 5.75
N GLN A 155 -4.61 17.37 6.97
CA GLN A 155 -3.80 17.31 8.19
C GLN A 155 -3.03 15.98 8.30
N LYS A 156 -3.66 14.86 7.96
CA LYS A 156 -3.00 13.56 7.90
C LYS A 156 -1.85 13.54 6.89
N MET A 157 -2.02 14.15 5.72
CA MET A 157 -0.95 14.27 4.73
C MET A 157 0.20 15.17 5.21
N LEU A 158 -0.09 16.23 5.97
CA LEU A 158 0.95 17.05 6.60
C LEU A 158 1.74 16.26 7.64
N ALA A 159 1.07 15.44 8.46
CA ALA A 159 1.72 14.55 9.41
C ALA A 159 2.61 13.51 8.70
N LEU A 160 2.12 12.92 7.59
CA LEU A 160 2.89 11.99 6.75
C LEU A 160 4.20 12.63 6.27
N VAL A 161 4.10 13.81 5.67
CA VAL A 161 5.27 14.53 5.14
C VAL A 161 6.24 14.91 6.25
N ALA A 162 5.75 15.40 7.39
CA ALA A 162 6.57 15.77 8.53
C ALA A 162 7.31 14.56 9.13
N GLY A 163 6.61 13.43 9.31
CA GLY A 163 7.22 12.19 9.81
C GLY A 163 8.26 11.63 8.84
N ALA A 164 7.96 11.59 7.55
CA ALA A 164 8.92 11.15 6.53
C ALA A 164 10.17 12.05 6.47
N LYS A 165 9.99 13.37 6.60
CA LYS A 165 11.12 14.31 6.65
C LYS A 165 11.99 14.08 7.89
N ALA A 166 11.38 13.86 9.06
CA ALA A 166 12.12 13.59 10.29
C ALA A 166 12.99 12.33 10.17
N VAL A 167 12.45 11.26 9.58
CA VAL A 167 13.23 10.02 9.36
C VAL A 167 14.35 10.23 8.35
N ARG A 168 14.09 10.89 7.21
CA ARG A 168 15.12 11.15 6.19
C ARG A 168 16.33 11.94 6.73
N LEU A 169 16.13 12.81 7.72
CA LEU A 169 17.20 13.56 8.35
C LEU A 169 18.06 12.71 9.30
N SER A 170 17.62 11.50 9.63
CA SER A 170 18.31 10.58 10.53
C SER A 170 18.87 9.32 9.82
N LEU A 171 18.67 9.20 8.51
CA LEU A 171 19.29 8.19 7.64
C LEU A 171 20.66 8.64 7.17
#